data_1b21a4a594c107d0f7ab18bdcc52816f
#
_entry.id   1b21a4a594c107d0f7ab18bdcc52816f
#
_cell.length_a   1.000
_cell.length_b   1.000
_cell.length_c   1.000
_cell.angle_alpha   90.00
_cell.angle_beta   90.00
_cell.angle_gamma   90.00
#
_symmetry.space_group_name_H-M   'P 1'
#
loop_
_entity.id
_entity.type
_entity.pdbx_description
1 polymer ?
#
loop_
_entity_poly.entity_id
_entity_poly.type
_entity_poly.pdbx_seq_one_letter_code
_entity_poly.pdbx_strand_id
1 'polypeptide(L)'
;AEDDELISVRSGADEDNVVMVSSNGLATRFSLSAVRAQGRVSSGVRGLKLKEDSSLVGMIITNDENTSVLTLSEQGMGKRTRIGTGDSIPLMKEGEPVLDSEGKQKMETDGYRLAKNRGGFGVKTMNLNDGDRIARVHQIPDLGDQLFLLSRKGTVIRISASQTKETSGRASKG
;
A
#
# COMPACT_ATOMS: atom_id res chain seq x y z
N ALA A 1 -5.84 24.31 1.68
CA ALA A 1 -5.93 24.71 3.10
C ALA A 1 -4.57 25.27 3.51
N GLU A 2 -4.49 26.19 4.49
CA GLU A 2 -3.22 26.85 4.87
C GLU A 2 -2.16 25.89 5.39
N ASP A 3 -2.56 24.71 5.88
CA ASP A 3 -1.68 23.69 6.46
C ASP A 3 -1.58 22.41 5.61
N ASP A 4 -1.91 22.48 4.30
CA ASP A 4 -1.88 21.32 3.42
C ASP A 4 -0.61 21.31 2.56
N GLU A 5 -0.04 20.11 2.33
CA GLU A 5 1.20 19.93 1.59
C GLU A 5 0.99 19.01 0.38
N LEU A 6 1.68 19.32 -0.72
CA LEU A 6 1.74 18.45 -1.89
C LEU A 6 2.69 17.27 -1.62
N ILE A 7 2.14 16.08 -1.41
CA ILE A 7 2.90 14.87 -1.08
C ILE A 7 3.46 14.17 -2.32
N SER A 8 2.67 14.08 -3.40
CA SER A 8 3.07 13.31 -4.58
C SER A 8 2.31 13.75 -5.82
N VAL A 9 2.98 13.66 -6.97
CA VAL A 9 2.39 13.80 -8.30
C VAL A 9 2.72 12.56 -9.11
N ARG A 10 1.73 11.97 -9.77
CA ARG A 10 1.86 10.82 -10.66
C ARG A 10 1.01 11.03 -11.90
N SER A 11 1.46 10.52 -13.02
CA SER A 11 0.66 10.36 -14.23
C SER A 11 0.01 8.98 -14.25
N GLY A 12 -1.13 8.84 -14.91
CA GLY A 12 -1.83 7.58 -15.08
C GLY A 12 -2.90 7.69 -16.15
N ALA A 13 -3.41 6.56 -16.59
CA ALA A 13 -4.51 6.41 -17.55
C ALA A 13 -5.81 6.03 -16.82
N ASP A 14 -6.95 6.21 -17.46
CA ASP A 14 -8.28 5.99 -16.84
C ASP A 14 -8.48 4.54 -16.36
N GLU A 15 -7.82 3.58 -17.00
CA GLU A 15 -7.82 2.16 -16.65
C GLU A 15 -6.96 1.83 -15.43
N ASP A 16 -6.10 2.75 -14.97
CA ASP A 16 -5.25 2.52 -13.82
C ASP A 16 -6.03 2.56 -12.50
N ASN A 17 -5.41 1.97 -11.48
CA ASN A 17 -5.86 2.06 -10.11
C ASN A 17 -4.91 2.95 -9.29
N VAL A 18 -5.47 3.65 -8.34
CA VAL A 18 -4.74 4.44 -7.34
C VAL A 18 -4.68 3.64 -6.05
N VAL A 19 -3.47 3.44 -5.52
CA VAL A 19 -3.25 2.94 -4.16
C VAL A 19 -2.67 4.07 -3.32
N MET A 20 -3.36 4.46 -2.27
CA MET A 20 -2.94 5.49 -1.32
C MET A 20 -2.65 4.86 0.04
N VAL A 21 -1.57 5.28 0.68
CA VAL A 21 -1.11 4.72 1.96
C VAL A 21 -0.94 5.84 2.99
N SER A 22 -1.48 5.63 4.19
CA SER A 22 -1.36 6.55 5.33
C SER A 22 -0.31 6.08 6.35
N SER A 23 0.20 7.02 7.14
CA SER A 23 1.27 6.79 8.11
C SER A 23 0.91 5.78 9.21
N ASN A 24 -0.37 5.60 9.50
CA ASN A 24 -0.87 4.62 10.47
C ASN A 24 -1.11 3.21 9.89
N GLY A 25 -0.54 2.90 8.72
CA GLY A 25 -0.58 1.57 8.13
C GLY A 25 -1.91 1.19 7.46
N LEU A 26 -2.72 2.18 7.04
CA LEU A 26 -3.92 1.95 6.24
C LEU A 26 -3.66 2.28 4.77
N ALA A 27 -4.31 1.55 3.87
CA ALA A 27 -4.27 1.79 2.44
C ALA A 27 -5.66 1.64 1.81
N THR A 28 -5.86 2.33 0.70
CA THR A 28 -7.05 2.17 -0.15
C THR A 28 -6.61 1.99 -1.59
N ARG A 29 -7.35 1.16 -2.35
CA ARG A 29 -7.22 1.03 -3.81
C ARG A 29 -8.56 1.41 -4.43
N PHE A 30 -8.56 2.28 -5.42
CA PHE A 30 -9.74 2.65 -6.20
C PHE A 30 -9.35 2.96 -7.65
N SER A 31 -10.31 2.91 -8.58
CA SER A 31 -10.06 3.23 -9.99
C SER A 31 -9.70 4.71 -10.15
N LEU A 32 -8.71 5.03 -10.99
CA LEU A 32 -8.36 6.40 -11.34
C LEU A 32 -9.53 7.14 -12.00
N SER A 33 -10.36 6.44 -12.78
CA SER A 33 -11.58 7.00 -13.39
C SER A 33 -12.60 7.55 -12.37
N ALA A 34 -12.52 7.13 -11.09
CA ALA A 34 -13.32 7.72 -10.01
C ALA A 34 -12.87 9.15 -9.64
N VAL A 35 -11.73 9.60 -10.17
CA VAL A 35 -11.21 10.97 -9.99
C VAL A 35 -11.45 11.73 -11.29
N ARG A 36 -12.56 12.44 -11.35
CA ARG A 36 -12.88 13.24 -12.54
C ARG A 36 -11.83 14.35 -12.76
N ALA A 37 -11.56 14.67 -14.02
CA ALA A 37 -10.77 15.84 -14.39
C ALA A 37 -11.40 17.12 -13.82
N GLN A 38 -10.58 18.01 -13.28
CA GLN A 38 -11.01 19.24 -12.62
C GLN A 38 -10.22 20.45 -13.14
N GLY A 39 -10.83 21.63 -13.09
CA GLY A 39 -10.18 22.87 -13.44
C GLY A 39 -9.17 23.35 -12.37
N ARG A 40 -8.36 24.34 -12.72
CA ARG A 40 -7.27 24.87 -11.86
C ARG A 40 -7.71 25.41 -10.51
N VAL A 41 -8.96 25.89 -10.41
CA VAL A 41 -9.51 26.49 -9.17
C VAL A 41 -10.32 25.50 -8.33
N SER A 42 -10.26 24.22 -8.67
CA SER A 42 -10.98 23.18 -7.94
C SER A 42 -10.25 22.79 -6.66
N SER A 43 -11.01 22.56 -5.59
CA SER A 43 -10.48 22.07 -4.30
C SER A 43 -10.15 20.58 -4.27
N GLY A 44 -10.25 19.89 -5.40
CA GLY A 44 -9.94 18.46 -5.49
C GLY A 44 -11.03 17.56 -4.88
N VAL A 45 -10.67 16.29 -4.69
CA VAL A 45 -11.58 15.27 -4.14
C VAL A 45 -10.82 14.40 -3.12
N ARG A 46 -11.52 13.95 -2.09
CA ARG A 46 -10.93 13.08 -1.08
C ARG A 46 -10.64 11.70 -1.65
N GLY A 47 -9.37 11.28 -1.63
CA GLY A 47 -8.95 9.92 -1.99
C GLY A 47 -9.00 8.94 -0.83
N LEU A 48 -8.49 9.34 0.34
CA LEU A 48 -8.43 8.56 1.57
C LEU A 48 -8.89 9.42 2.75
N LYS A 49 -9.70 8.85 3.66
CA LYS A 49 -10.03 9.49 4.94
C LYS A 49 -8.94 9.14 5.94
N LEU A 50 -8.24 10.16 6.43
CA LEU A 50 -7.21 9.99 7.44
C LEU A 50 -7.84 9.87 8.83
N LYS A 51 -7.23 9.06 9.68
CA LYS A 51 -7.49 9.05 11.12
C LYS A 51 -6.76 10.21 11.79
N GLU A 52 -7.17 10.54 13.00
CA GLU A 52 -6.48 11.49 13.86
C GLU A 52 -4.99 11.11 13.98
N ASP A 53 -4.10 12.09 14.00
CA ASP A 53 -2.64 11.94 14.03
C ASP A 53 -2.03 11.13 12.88
N SER A 54 -2.72 10.96 11.76
CA SER A 54 -2.18 10.29 10.58
C SER A 54 -2.09 11.22 9.39
N SER A 55 -1.10 10.99 8.54
CA SER A 55 -0.85 11.72 7.30
C SER A 55 -0.84 10.77 6.10
N LEU A 56 -1.02 11.31 4.90
CA LEU A 56 -0.77 10.57 3.68
C LEU A 56 0.74 10.43 3.48
N VAL A 57 1.22 9.21 3.22
CA VAL A 57 2.64 8.93 2.97
C VAL A 57 2.96 8.97 1.48
N GLY A 58 2.04 8.52 0.64
CA GLY A 58 2.22 8.52 -0.80
C GLY A 58 1.15 7.75 -1.54
N MET A 59 1.30 7.72 -2.86
CA MET A 59 0.42 6.98 -3.76
C MET A 59 1.19 6.25 -4.85
N ILE A 60 0.58 5.19 -5.35
CA ILE A 60 1.00 4.40 -6.50
C ILE A 60 -0.14 4.42 -7.51
N ILE A 61 0.18 4.50 -8.79
CA ILE A 61 -0.77 4.38 -9.90
C ILE A 61 -0.31 3.23 -10.79
N THR A 62 -1.17 2.24 -10.99
CA THR A 62 -0.87 1.07 -11.82
C THR A 62 -2.13 0.25 -12.12
N ASN A 63 -2.17 -0.42 -13.26
CA ASN A 63 -3.12 -1.47 -13.59
C ASN A 63 -2.50 -2.87 -13.54
N ASP A 64 -1.18 -2.96 -13.27
CA ASP A 64 -0.48 -4.24 -13.19
C ASP A 64 -0.67 -4.88 -11.80
N GLU A 65 -1.43 -5.97 -11.77
CA GLU A 65 -1.72 -6.76 -10.56
C GLU A 65 -0.50 -7.49 -10.01
N ASN A 66 0.55 -7.69 -10.83
CA ASN A 66 1.80 -8.34 -10.40
C ASN A 66 2.76 -7.37 -9.72
N THR A 67 2.60 -6.09 -9.95
CA THR A 67 3.36 -5.05 -9.25
C THR A 67 3.18 -5.16 -7.74
N SER A 68 4.26 -4.94 -6.99
CA SER A 68 4.22 -4.92 -5.52
C SER A 68 4.30 -3.51 -4.95
N VAL A 69 3.64 -3.32 -3.84
CA VAL A 69 3.74 -2.15 -2.96
C VAL A 69 4.74 -2.46 -1.85
N LEU A 70 5.87 -1.79 -1.85
CA LEU A 70 6.82 -1.79 -0.74
C LEU A 70 6.38 -0.75 0.28
N THR A 71 6.14 -1.18 1.50
CA THR A 71 5.90 -0.32 2.66
C THR A 71 7.05 -0.42 3.63
N LEU A 72 7.58 0.73 4.07
CA LEU A 72 8.68 0.85 5.01
C LEU A 72 8.26 1.71 6.20
N SER A 73 8.50 1.23 7.42
CA SER A 73 8.22 1.97 8.64
C SER A 73 9.42 2.78 9.11
N GLU A 74 9.18 3.73 10.02
CA GLU A 74 10.23 4.57 10.62
C GLU A 74 11.21 3.77 11.45
N GLN A 75 10.77 2.66 12.06
CA GLN A 75 11.62 1.74 12.83
C GLN A 75 12.35 0.70 11.97
N GLY A 76 12.26 0.80 10.63
CA GLY A 76 13.02 -0.03 9.70
C GLY A 76 12.36 -1.37 9.33
N MET A 77 11.10 -1.58 9.72
CA MET A 77 10.34 -2.74 9.24
C MET A 77 9.91 -2.49 7.78
N GLY A 78 9.99 -3.54 6.97
CA GLY A 78 9.64 -3.42 5.55
C GLY A 78 9.04 -4.69 4.97
N LYS A 79 8.08 -4.54 4.07
CA LYS A 79 7.50 -5.66 3.33
C LYS A 79 6.99 -5.24 1.96
N ARG A 80 6.89 -6.23 1.08
CA ARG A 80 6.17 -6.09 -0.20
C ARG A 80 4.80 -6.77 -0.10
N THR A 81 3.80 -6.14 -0.67
CA THR A 81 2.46 -6.71 -0.86
C THR A 81 2.07 -6.51 -2.32
N ARG A 82 1.70 -7.57 -3.03
CA ARG A 82 1.24 -7.46 -4.42
C ARG A 82 0.00 -6.56 -4.51
N ILE A 83 -0.18 -5.89 -5.64
CA ILE A 83 -1.45 -5.22 -5.94
C ILE A 83 -2.57 -6.25 -5.96
N GLY A 84 -2.37 -7.37 -6.66
CA GLY A 84 -3.27 -8.50 -6.73
C GLY A 84 -4.62 -8.19 -7.38
N THR A 85 -5.47 -9.19 -7.47
CA THR A 85 -6.84 -9.03 -8.02
C THR A 85 -7.79 -8.36 -7.03
N GLY A 86 -7.49 -8.47 -5.73
CA GLY A 86 -8.38 -8.04 -4.65
C GLY A 86 -9.47 -9.06 -4.29
N ASP A 87 -9.42 -10.24 -4.89
CA ASP A 87 -10.36 -11.32 -4.64
C ASP A 87 -10.08 -12.06 -3.33
N SER A 88 -11.05 -12.83 -2.89
CA SER A 88 -10.88 -13.73 -1.75
C SER A 88 -10.29 -15.04 -2.24
N ILE A 89 -9.10 -15.38 -1.76
CA ILE A 89 -8.36 -16.60 -2.10
C ILE A 89 -8.13 -17.46 -0.85
N PRO A 90 -7.92 -18.78 -0.99
CA PRO A 90 -7.53 -19.64 0.12
C PRO A 90 -6.22 -19.17 0.76
N LEU A 91 -6.19 -19.07 2.09
CA LEU A 91 -4.95 -18.83 2.81
C LEU A 91 -4.12 -20.13 2.79
N MET A 92 -2.94 -20.06 2.19
CA MET A 92 -2.00 -21.17 2.10
C MET A 92 -0.77 -20.91 2.97
N LYS A 93 -0.23 -21.96 3.58
CA LYS A 93 1.04 -21.91 4.30
C LYS A 93 1.86 -23.15 3.90
N GLU A 94 3.06 -22.91 3.36
CA GLU A 94 3.97 -23.97 2.90
C GLU A 94 3.32 -24.94 1.87
N GLY A 95 2.38 -24.41 1.05
CA GLY A 95 1.63 -25.19 0.06
C GLY A 95 0.37 -25.89 0.59
N GLU A 96 0.12 -25.85 1.90
CA GLU A 96 -1.05 -26.47 2.53
C GLU A 96 -2.11 -25.44 2.89
N PRO A 97 -3.42 -25.79 2.80
CA PRO A 97 -4.50 -24.91 3.18
C PRO A 97 -4.54 -24.71 4.70
N VAL A 98 -4.65 -23.44 5.14
CA VAL A 98 -4.81 -23.11 6.55
C VAL A 98 -6.27 -23.22 6.93
N LEU A 99 -6.57 -24.06 7.94
CA LEU A 99 -7.93 -24.25 8.46
C LEU A 99 -8.12 -23.44 9.76
N ASP A 100 -9.36 -23.09 10.05
CA ASP A 100 -9.74 -22.52 11.34
C ASP A 100 -9.99 -23.62 12.39
N SER A 101 -10.42 -23.22 13.59
CA SER A 101 -10.74 -24.15 14.69
C SER A 101 -11.92 -25.10 14.40
N GLU A 102 -12.73 -24.81 13.38
CA GLU A 102 -13.87 -25.60 12.94
C GLU A 102 -13.54 -26.49 11.73
N GLY A 103 -12.26 -26.49 11.28
CA GLY A 103 -11.81 -27.23 10.10
C GLY A 103 -12.17 -26.58 8.76
N LYS A 104 -12.63 -25.33 8.76
CA LYS A 104 -12.98 -24.60 7.57
C LYS A 104 -11.77 -23.87 6.99
N GLN A 105 -11.64 -23.87 5.66
CA GLN A 105 -10.58 -23.14 4.94
C GLN A 105 -10.60 -21.65 5.29
N LYS A 106 -9.48 -21.14 5.82
CA LYS A 106 -9.27 -19.70 5.98
C LYS A 106 -9.05 -19.03 4.63
N MET A 107 -9.62 -17.85 4.48
CA MET A 107 -9.50 -17.03 3.28
C MET A 107 -8.70 -15.78 3.58
N GLU A 108 -7.95 -15.30 2.59
CA GLU A 108 -7.30 -14.00 2.61
C GLU A 108 -7.70 -13.20 1.36
N THR A 109 -7.30 -11.94 1.30
CA THR A 109 -7.50 -11.12 0.10
C THR A 109 -6.19 -11.12 -0.69
N ASP A 110 -6.25 -11.45 -1.98
CA ASP A 110 -5.11 -11.28 -2.90
C ASP A 110 -4.81 -9.78 -3.06
N GLY A 111 -3.77 -9.33 -2.38
CA GLY A 111 -3.35 -7.93 -2.42
C GLY A 111 -4.39 -6.94 -1.88
N TYR A 112 -4.73 -5.95 -2.68
CA TYR A 112 -5.62 -4.83 -2.29
C TYR A 112 -6.95 -4.90 -3.01
N ARG A 113 -8.03 -5.11 -2.27
CA ARG A 113 -9.39 -5.06 -2.83
C ARG A 113 -9.69 -3.67 -3.40
N LEU A 114 -10.26 -3.65 -4.60
CA LEU A 114 -10.76 -2.43 -5.22
C LEU A 114 -11.98 -1.91 -4.43
N ALA A 115 -11.86 -0.70 -3.90
CA ALA A 115 -12.95 -0.04 -3.21
C ALA A 115 -14.00 0.45 -4.20
N LYS A 116 -15.28 0.26 -3.89
CA LYS A 116 -16.39 0.78 -4.72
C LYS A 116 -16.35 2.31 -4.84
N ASN A 117 -15.95 2.98 -3.75
CA ASN A 117 -15.87 4.44 -3.69
C ASN A 117 -14.52 4.85 -3.06
N ARG A 118 -13.94 5.96 -3.56
CA ARG A 118 -12.80 6.62 -2.90
C ARG A 118 -13.24 7.33 -1.62
N GLY A 119 -12.27 7.74 -0.80
CA GLY A 119 -12.50 8.60 0.37
C GLY A 119 -12.91 7.86 1.64
N GLY A 120 -12.84 6.52 1.67
CA GLY A 120 -12.95 5.71 2.89
C GLY A 120 -11.67 5.72 3.73
N PHE A 121 -11.71 5.09 4.92
CA PHE A 121 -10.52 4.93 5.78
C PHE A 121 -9.48 3.95 5.23
N GLY A 122 -9.83 3.16 4.22
CA GLY A 122 -8.98 2.10 3.71
C GLY A 122 -8.97 0.86 4.61
N VAL A 123 -8.02 -0.02 4.33
CA VAL A 123 -7.80 -1.29 5.02
C VAL A 123 -6.35 -1.37 5.49
N LYS A 124 -6.09 -2.18 6.50
CA LYS A 124 -4.75 -2.37 7.02
C LYS A 124 -3.81 -2.93 5.94
N THR A 125 -2.68 -2.26 5.72
CA THR A 125 -1.62 -2.68 4.79
C THR A 125 -0.39 -3.22 5.51
N MET A 126 -0.15 -2.79 6.75
CA MET A 126 0.95 -3.26 7.58
C MET A 126 0.56 -3.22 9.06
N ASN A 127 0.95 -4.23 9.83
CA ASN A 127 0.88 -4.19 11.29
C ASN A 127 2.12 -3.48 11.81
N LEU A 128 1.92 -2.30 12.38
CA LEU A 128 2.98 -1.51 13.00
C LEU A 128 3.12 -1.87 14.48
N ASN A 129 4.33 -1.74 14.99
CA ASN A 129 4.57 -1.74 16.43
C ASN A 129 4.03 -0.46 17.07
N ASP A 130 3.90 -0.45 18.39
CA ASP A 130 3.47 0.73 19.12
C ASP A 130 4.41 1.90 18.87
N GLY A 131 3.86 3.05 18.52
CA GLY A 131 4.61 4.26 18.21
C GLY A 131 5.30 4.27 16.84
N ASP A 132 5.22 3.18 16.05
CA ASP A 132 5.78 3.14 14.69
C ASP A 132 4.81 3.70 13.65
N ARG A 133 5.34 4.21 12.55
CA ARG A 133 4.58 4.77 11.43
C ARG A 133 5.16 4.34 10.10
N ILE A 134 4.33 4.28 9.06
CA ILE A 134 4.84 4.13 7.70
C ILE A 134 5.60 5.41 7.32
N ALA A 135 6.87 5.23 6.97
CA ALA A 135 7.75 6.32 6.53
C ALA A 135 7.72 6.51 5.02
N ARG A 136 7.64 5.42 4.26
CA ARG A 136 7.68 5.44 2.78
C ARG A 136 6.85 4.32 2.18
N VAL A 137 6.33 4.62 1.01
CA VAL A 137 5.70 3.65 0.11
C VAL A 137 6.32 3.78 -1.27
N HIS A 138 6.60 2.65 -1.91
CA HIS A 138 7.21 2.62 -3.24
C HIS A 138 6.62 1.48 -4.07
N GLN A 139 6.52 1.70 -5.38
CA GLN A 139 6.12 0.68 -6.34
C GLN A 139 7.35 -0.14 -6.73
N ILE A 140 7.21 -1.47 -6.72
CA ILE A 140 8.23 -2.41 -7.17
C ILE A 140 7.68 -3.15 -8.39
N PRO A 141 7.98 -2.67 -9.61
CA PRO A 141 7.55 -3.34 -10.83
C PRO A 141 8.40 -4.57 -11.14
N ASP A 142 9.68 -4.57 -10.76
CA ASP A 142 10.61 -5.65 -11.01
C ASP A 142 11.40 -6.04 -9.74
N LEU A 143 11.50 -7.34 -9.48
CA LEU A 143 12.26 -7.87 -8.34
C LEU A 143 13.78 -7.76 -8.53
N GLY A 144 14.25 -7.54 -9.75
CA GLY A 144 15.65 -7.23 -10.08
C GLY A 144 16.08 -5.84 -9.66
N ASP A 145 15.16 -4.93 -9.37
CA ASP A 145 15.45 -3.56 -8.97
C ASP A 145 16.30 -3.51 -7.69
N GLN A 146 17.14 -2.49 -7.63
CA GLN A 146 17.96 -2.22 -6.45
C GLN A 146 17.35 -1.08 -5.64
N LEU A 147 17.20 -1.32 -4.36
CA LEU A 147 16.67 -0.37 -3.39
C LEU A 147 17.81 0.29 -2.64
N PHE A 148 17.79 1.61 -2.60
CA PHE A 148 18.70 2.42 -1.79
C PHE A 148 17.92 3.01 -0.62
N LEU A 149 18.22 2.56 0.59
CA LEU A 149 17.60 3.00 1.83
C LEU A 149 18.55 4.00 2.51
N LEU A 150 18.09 5.23 2.69
CA LEU A 150 18.85 6.29 3.31
C LEU A 150 18.25 6.64 4.68
N SER A 151 19.03 6.50 5.73
CA SER A 151 18.61 6.91 7.08
C SER A 151 18.77 8.42 7.29
N ARG A 152 18.06 8.98 8.26
CA ARG A 152 18.18 10.40 8.66
C ARG A 152 19.62 10.76 9.07
N LYS A 153 20.40 9.79 9.58
CA LYS A 153 21.80 9.99 9.98
C LYS A 153 22.80 9.85 8.83
N GLY A 154 22.32 9.70 7.59
CA GLY A 154 23.17 9.61 6.41
C GLY A 154 23.70 8.22 6.08
N THR A 155 23.26 7.17 6.79
CA THR A 155 23.62 5.80 6.44
C THR A 155 22.83 5.34 5.23
N VAL A 156 23.54 4.78 4.23
CA VAL A 156 22.95 4.21 3.00
C VAL A 156 23.08 2.70 3.04
N ILE A 157 21.99 2.01 2.74
CA ILE A 157 21.96 0.56 2.54
C ILE A 157 21.45 0.30 1.13
N ARG A 158 22.10 -0.61 0.40
CA ARG A 158 21.66 -1.12 -0.90
C ARG A 158 21.24 -2.57 -0.75
N ILE A 159 20.02 -2.88 -1.18
CA ILE A 159 19.47 -4.25 -1.21
C ILE A 159 18.75 -4.50 -2.53
N SER A 160 18.63 -5.76 -2.94
CA SER A 160 17.73 -6.13 -4.04
C SER A 160 16.28 -6.08 -3.56
N ALA A 161 15.36 -5.67 -4.44
CA ALA A 161 13.93 -5.73 -4.17
C ALA A 161 13.46 -7.15 -3.83
N SER A 162 14.09 -8.17 -4.43
CA SER A 162 13.84 -9.60 -4.14
C SER A 162 14.15 -9.99 -2.70
N GLN A 163 15.04 -9.28 -2.00
CA GLN A 163 15.38 -9.54 -0.60
C GLN A 163 14.33 -9.00 0.38
N THR A 164 13.42 -8.13 -0.07
CA THR A 164 12.31 -7.70 0.77
C THR A 164 11.26 -8.78 0.84
N LYS A 165 10.78 -9.06 2.06
CA LYS A 165 9.78 -10.11 2.29
C LYS A 165 8.49 -9.79 1.56
N GLU A 166 8.04 -10.70 0.72
CA GLU A 166 6.69 -10.68 0.18
C GLU A 166 5.73 -11.34 1.15
N THR A 167 4.59 -10.72 1.36
CA THR A 167 3.52 -11.26 2.20
C THR A 167 2.23 -11.30 1.41
N SER A 168 1.60 -12.46 1.33
CA SER A 168 0.27 -12.63 0.74
C SER A 168 -0.76 -11.80 1.51
N GLY A 169 -0.67 -11.81 2.83
CA GLY A 169 -1.53 -11.02 3.71
C GLY A 169 -1.06 -9.58 3.87
N ARG A 170 -1.87 -8.62 3.39
CA ARG A 170 -1.57 -7.18 3.54
C ARG A 170 -1.42 -6.72 5.00
N ALA A 171 -2.03 -7.38 5.97
CA ALA A 171 -2.03 -7.00 7.39
C ALA A 171 -0.92 -7.68 8.22
N SER A 172 0.14 -8.21 7.60
CA SER A 172 1.27 -8.80 8.32
C SER A 172 2.25 -7.73 8.83
N LYS A 173 3.12 -8.13 9.77
CA LYS A 173 4.34 -7.36 10.09
C LYS A 173 5.35 -7.50 8.94
N GLY A 174 6.22 -6.53 8.81
CA GLY A 174 7.36 -6.55 7.89
C GLY A 174 8.44 -7.55 8.31
#